data_f2af63b0d08daca1e12649cbea6e60c9
#
_entry.id   f2af63b0d08daca1e12649cbea6e60c9
#
_cell.length_a   1.000
_cell.length_b   1.000
_cell.length_c   1.000
_cell.angle_alpha   90.00
_cell.angle_beta   90.00
_cell.angle_gamma   90.00
#
_symmetry.space_group_name_H-M   'P 1'
#
loop_
_entity.id
_entity.type
_entity.pdbx_description
1 polymer ?
#
loop_
_entity_poly.entity_id
_entity_poly.type
_entity_poly.pdbx_seq_one_letter_code
_entity_poly.pdbx_strand_id
1 'polypeptide(L)'
;MKIAVLAPVAWRTPPRHYGPWEQMASNLTEGLVSQGLDVTLFATGDSNTAGTLDSVISQGYEENKDQDAKVVECLHISNLMEKAGEFDLIHNHYDFLPLSYSGLIKTPLITTIHGFSSEKILAVYKKYNSRGHYVSISNANRHHSLEYLATVYNGIETRNFVFNDKPEDYLVFFGRIHPDKGTAEAIQ
;
A
#
# COMPACT_ATOMS: atom_id res chain seq x y z
N MET A 1 17.24 2.01 13.13
CA MET A 1 15.97 2.69 12.86
C MET A 1 14.89 1.63 12.78
N LYS A 2 13.84 1.79 13.57
CA LYS A 2 12.72 0.86 13.65
C LYS A 2 11.52 1.42 12.87
N ILE A 3 11.08 0.71 11.85
CA ILE A 3 10.06 1.18 10.90
C ILE A 3 8.83 0.30 10.99
N ALA A 4 7.65 0.91 11.10
CA ALA A 4 6.38 0.22 10.89
C ALA A 4 5.91 0.45 9.45
N VAL A 5 5.57 -0.62 8.74
CA VAL A 5 4.90 -0.57 7.44
C VAL A 5 3.45 -1.01 7.62
N LEU A 6 2.51 -0.12 7.36
CA LEU A 6 1.07 -0.41 7.43
C LEU A 6 0.55 -0.78 6.04
N ALA A 7 0.33 -2.07 5.81
CA ALA A 7 -0.29 -2.58 4.61
C ALA A 7 -1.82 -2.54 4.71
N PRO A 8 -2.57 -2.52 3.60
CA PRO A 8 -3.98 -2.83 3.62
C PRO A 8 -4.25 -4.25 4.12
N VAL A 9 -5.49 -4.51 4.52
CA VAL A 9 -5.93 -5.82 5.02
C VAL A 9 -7.13 -6.38 4.24
N ALA A 10 -7.29 -5.89 3.00
CA ALA A 10 -8.23 -6.50 2.06
C ALA A 10 -7.73 -7.90 1.67
N TRP A 11 -6.44 -8.03 1.44
CA TRP A 11 -5.74 -9.25 1.06
C TRP A 11 -4.53 -9.47 1.97
N ARG A 12 -3.97 -10.68 1.96
CA ARG A 12 -2.67 -10.92 2.60
C ARG A 12 -1.53 -10.14 1.91
N THR A 13 -0.41 -9.96 2.61
CA THR A 13 0.81 -9.31 2.11
C THR A 13 2.00 -10.30 2.10
N PRO A 14 2.63 -10.61 0.94
CA PRO A 14 2.18 -10.28 -0.41
C PRO A 14 0.90 -11.02 -0.80
N PRO A 15 0.09 -10.49 -1.72
CA PRO A 15 -1.16 -11.11 -2.12
C PRO A 15 -0.93 -12.39 -2.95
N ARG A 16 -1.87 -13.36 -2.88
CA ARG A 16 -1.79 -14.58 -3.69
C ARG A 16 -2.10 -14.33 -5.16
N HIS A 17 -3.03 -13.44 -5.45
CA HIS A 17 -3.54 -13.16 -6.80
C HIS A 17 -3.65 -11.66 -7.07
N TYR A 18 -4.50 -10.96 -6.35
CA TYR A 18 -4.78 -9.54 -6.52
C TYR A 18 -4.57 -8.82 -5.19
N GLY A 19 -4.00 -7.61 -5.26
CA GLY A 19 -3.68 -6.76 -4.10
C GLY A 19 -2.48 -5.88 -4.43
N PRO A 20 -2.64 -4.91 -5.35
CA PRO A 20 -1.50 -4.11 -5.81
C PRO A 20 -0.87 -3.27 -4.70
N TRP A 21 -1.63 -2.83 -3.73
CA TRP A 21 -1.10 -2.02 -2.62
C TRP A 21 -0.38 -2.90 -1.60
N GLU A 22 -0.93 -4.08 -1.31
CA GLU A 22 -0.29 -5.10 -0.47
C GLU A 22 1.02 -5.57 -1.10
N GLN A 23 1.06 -5.73 -2.43
CA GLN A 23 2.30 -6.08 -3.13
C GLN A 23 3.36 -4.99 -2.98
N MET A 24 2.99 -3.71 -3.09
CA MET A 24 3.93 -2.61 -2.91
C MET A 24 4.40 -2.48 -1.46
N ALA A 25 3.51 -2.69 -0.48
CA ALA A 25 3.90 -2.75 0.93
C ALA A 25 4.89 -3.88 1.21
N SER A 26 4.65 -5.07 0.62
CA SER A 26 5.59 -6.20 0.69
C SER A 26 6.94 -5.86 0.08
N ASN A 27 6.97 -5.34 -1.16
CA ASN A 27 8.21 -5.00 -1.84
C ASN A 27 9.04 -3.99 -1.03
N LEU A 28 8.39 -2.99 -0.44
CA LEU A 28 9.08 -2.02 0.41
C LEU A 28 9.61 -2.67 1.68
N THR A 29 8.79 -3.46 2.37
CA THR A 29 9.18 -4.16 3.61
C THR A 29 10.41 -5.03 3.37
N GLU A 30 10.35 -5.92 2.39
CA GLU A 30 11.46 -6.85 2.08
C GLU A 30 12.72 -6.09 1.63
N GLY A 31 12.54 -5.01 0.85
CA GLY A 31 13.65 -4.14 0.45
C GLY A 31 14.33 -3.47 1.64
N LEU A 32 13.58 -2.96 2.60
CA LEU A 32 14.12 -2.34 3.82
C LEU A 32 14.81 -3.36 4.73
N VAL A 33 14.21 -4.54 4.91
CA VAL A 33 14.80 -5.65 5.68
C VAL A 33 16.13 -6.09 5.05
N SER A 34 16.18 -6.21 3.72
CA SER A 34 17.40 -6.60 3.01
C SER A 34 18.54 -5.59 3.16
N GLN A 35 18.22 -4.33 3.48
CA GLN A 35 19.19 -3.29 3.81
C GLN A 35 19.58 -3.25 5.30
N GLY A 36 19.11 -4.22 6.10
CA GLY A 36 19.44 -4.32 7.52
C GLY A 36 18.63 -3.42 8.44
N LEU A 37 17.49 -2.90 8.00
CA LEU A 37 16.59 -2.11 8.84
C LEU A 37 15.68 -3.01 9.68
N ASP A 38 15.33 -2.56 10.88
CA ASP A 38 14.36 -3.23 11.75
C ASP A 38 12.94 -2.83 11.30
N VAL A 39 12.23 -3.74 10.66
CA VAL A 39 10.92 -3.48 10.06
C VAL A 39 9.86 -4.39 10.65
N THR A 40 8.77 -3.79 11.09
CA THR A 40 7.54 -4.49 11.47
C THR A 40 6.48 -4.22 10.41
N LEU A 41 6.01 -5.28 9.77
CA LEU A 41 4.89 -5.26 8.83
C LEU A 41 3.58 -5.46 9.60
N PHE A 42 2.70 -4.47 9.55
CA PHE A 42 1.32 -4.57 10.01
C PHE A 42 0.45 -5.02 8.85
N ALA A 43 -0.04 -6.25 8.91
CA ALA A 43 -0.80 -6.91 7.84
C ALA A 43 -1.70 -8.01 8.41
N THR A 44 -2.29 -8.87 7.56
CA THR A 44 -3.05 -10.05 7.98
C THR A 44 -2.13 -11.13 8.54
N GLY A 45 -2.65 -11.99 9.42
CA GLY A 45 -1.86 -13.03 10.10
C GLY A 45 -1.31 -14.13 9.18
N ASP A 46 -1.91 -14.30 7.99
CA ASP A 46 -1.43 -15.21 6.95
C ASP A 46 -0.45 -14.54 5.95
N SER A 47 -0.05 -13.29 6.22
CA SER A 47 0.99 -12.57 5.48
C SER A 47 2.37 -13.18 5.72
N ASN A 48 3.30 -12.92 4.82
CA ASN A 48 4.66 -13.42 4.90
C ASN A 48 5.67 -12.29 4.70
N THR A 49 6.65 -12.20 5.60
CA THR A 49 7.72 -11.21 5.53
C THR A 49 8.99 -11.75 6.22
N ALA A 50 10.16 -11.29 5.77
CA ALA A 50 11.43 -11.52 6.46
C ALA A 50 11.61 -10.59 7.68
N GLY A 51 10.79 -9.54 7.81
CA GLY A 51 10.70 -8.69 8.99
C GLY A 51 9.83 -9.28 10.08
N THR A 52 9.46 -8.46 11.06
CA THR A 52 8.48 -8.83 12.09
C THR A 52 7.07 -8.64 11.54
N LEU A 53 6.19 -9.63 11.71
CA LEU A 53 4.77 -9.51 11.38
C LEU A 53 3.98 -9.16 12.64
N ASP A 54 3.14 -8.12 12.57
CA ASP A 54 2.13 -7.78 13.59
C ASP A 54 0.74 -7.81 12.96
N SER A 55 -0.20 -8.51 13.59
CA SER A 55 -1.52 -8.76 13.02
C SER A 55 -2.59 -8.86 14.11
N VAL A 56 -3.76 -8.30 13.84
CA VAL A 56 -4.97 -8.42 14.67
C VAL A 56 -6.06 -9.27 14.01
N ILE A 57 -5.84 -9.69 12.76
CA ILE A 57 -6.79 -10.50 11.98
C ILE A 57 -6.05 -11.62 11.26
N SER A 58 -6.66 -12.78 11.17
CA SER A 58 -6.02 -13.97 10.58
C SER A 58 -5.92 -13.89 9.04
N GLN A 59 -6.92 -13.32 8.38
CA GLN A 59 -7.04 -13.26 6.92
C GLN A 59 -7.68 -11.95 6.48
N GLY A 60 -7.46 -11.54 5.21
CA GLY A 60 -8.08 -10.36 4.62
C GLY A 60 -9.59 -10.51 4.43
N TYR A 61 -10.33 -9.38 4.53
CA TYR A 61 -11.79 -9.38 4.39
C TYR A 61 -12.27 -9.70 2.97
N GLU A 62 -11.42 -9.62 1.96
CA GLU A 62 -11.73 -10.08 0.61
C GLU A 62 -11.58 -11.60 0.47
N GLU A 63 -10.77 -12.24 1.30
CA GLU A 63 -10.56 -13.69 1.36
C GLU A 63 -11.50 -14.36 2.38
N ASN A 64 -11.95 -13.63 3.40
CA ASN A 64 -12.90 -14.09 4.42
C ASN A 64 -14.10 -13.16 4.51
N LYS A 65 -15.19 -13.51 3.87
CA LYS A 65 -16.41 -12.70 3.76
C LYS A 65 -17.28 -12.65 5.03
N ASP A 66 -16.93 -13.40 6.06
CA ASP A 66 -17.60 -13.33 7.37
C ASP A 66 -17.14 -12.10 8.18
N GLN A 67 -16.11 -11.40 7.71
CA GLN A 67 -15.58 -10.20 8.35
C GLN A 67 -16.27 -8.94 7.82
N ASP A 68 -16.54 -7.99 8.72
CA ASP A 68 -16.90 -6.62 8.35
C ASP A 68 -15.65 -5.80 8.09
N ALA A 69 -15.51 -5.28 6.86
CA ALA A 69 -14.32 -4.52 6.44
C ALA A 69 -14.03 -3.33 7.36
N LYS A 70 -15.05 -2.57 7.78
CA LYS A 70 -14.86 -1.39 8.62
C LYS A 70 -14.36 -1.75 10.01
N VAL A 71 -14.84 -2.87 10.57
CA VAL A 71 -14.41 -3.37 11.88
C VAL A 71 -12.95 -3.80 11.81
N VAL A 72 -12.61 -4.58 10.79
CA VAL A 72 -11.25 -5.07 10.57
C VAL A 72 -10.26 -3.92 10.36
N GLU A 73 -10.61 -2.97 9.51
CA GLU A 73 -9.81 -1.77 9.23
C GLU A 73 -9.60 -0.92 10.49
N CYS A 74 -10.65 -0.72 11.28
CA CYS A 74 -10.56 0.01 12.55
C CYS A 74 -9.58 -0.66 13.51
N LEU A 75 -9.71 -1.97 13.73
CA LEU A 75 -8.83 -2.73 14.62
C LEU A 75 -7.38 -2.74 14.14
N HIS A 76 -7.18 -2.90 12.84
CA HIS A 76 -5.85 -2.93 12.23
C HIS A 76 -5.11 -1.60 12.38
N ILE A 77 -5.78 -0.50 12.05
CA ILE A 77 -5.19 0.85 12.15
C ILE A 77 -4.93 1.20 13.62
N SER A 78 -5.91 0.97 14.51
CA SER A 78 -5.74 1.28 15.92
C SER A 78 -4.60 0.50 16.56
N ASN A 79 -4.44 -0.78 16.23
CA ASN A 79 -3.34 -1.61 16.73
C ASN A 79 -1.95 -1.00 16.44
N LEU A 80 -1.71 -0.49 15.23
CA LEU A 80 -0.48 0.23 14.94
C LEU A 80 -0.39 1.55 15.71
N MET A 81 -1.47 2.33 15.72
CA MET A 81 -1.44 3.67 16.31
C MET A 81 -1.23 3.64 17.82
N GLU A 82 -1.74 2.62 18.53
CA GLU A 82 -1.46 2.37 19.96
C GLU A 82 0.01 2.06 20.22
N LYS A 83 0.70 1.44 19.25
CA LYS A 83 2.13 1.10 19.29
C LYS A 83 3.03 2.14 18.62
N ALA A 84 2.48 3.24 18.09
CA ALA A 84 3.21 4.21 17.29
C ALA A 84 4.52 4.69 17.93
N GLY A 85 4.54 4.88 19.25
CA GLY A 85 5.71 5.31 20.01
C GLY A 85 6.88 4.32 20.05
N GLU A 86 6.69 3.09 19.59
CA GLU A 86 7.74 2.06 19.51
C GLU A 86 8.59 2.18 18.22
N PHE A 87 8.17 3.03 17.28
CA PHE A 87 8.77 3.18 15.96
C PHE A 87 9.37 4.58 15.75
N ASP A 88 10.46 4.64 14.99
CA ASP A 88 11.07 5.89 14.55
C ASP A 88 10.29 6.49 13.37
N LEU A 89 9.59 5.66 12.60
CA LEU A 89 8.85 6.03 11.40
C LEU A 89 7.71 5.05 11.14
N ILE A 90 6.57 5.57 10.71
CA ILE A 90 5.45 4.79 10.17
C ILE A 90 5.35 5.08 8.68
N HIS A 91 5.34 4.02 7.84
CA HIS A 91 5.06 4.12 6.41
C HIS A 91 3.69 3.53 6.10
N ASN A 92 2.76 4.40 5.75
CA ASN A 92 1.38 4.06 5.46
C ASN A 92 1.18 3.75 3.98
N HIS A 93 0.70 2.53 3.68
CA HIS A 93 0.22 2.10 2.37
C HIS A 93 -1.30 1.88 2.34
N TYR A 94 -1.97 2.20 3.44
CA TYR A 94 -3.38 1.89 3.67
C TYR A 94 -4.36 2.91 3.06
N ASP A 95 -3.96 3.96 2.42
CA ASP A 95 -4.82 5.06 1.96
C ASP A 95 -4.99 6.16 3.04
N PHE A 96 -6.16 6.81 3.10
CA PHE A 96 -6.38 8.05 3.87
C PHE A 96 -6.77 7.84 5.34
N LEU A 97 -7.34 6.69 5.71
CA LEU A 97 -7.88 6.46 7.06
C LEU A 97 -6.84 6.68 8.17
N PRO A 98 -5.59 6.18 8.06
CA PRO A 98 -4.57 6.38 9.09
C PRO A 98 -4.17 7.83 9.30
N LEU A 99 -4.38 8.71 8.32
CA LEU A 99 -4.07 10.14 8.43
C LEU A 99 -4.83 10.82 9.56
N SER A 100 -6.04 10.35 9.88
CA SER A 100 -6.84 10.91 10.98
C SER A 100 -6.18 10.76 12.35
N TYR A 101 -5.26 9.83 12.50
CA TYR A 101 -4.45 9.64 13.72
C TYR A 101 -3.16 10.47 13.75
N SER A 102 -2.75 11.05 12.62
CA SER A 102 -1.45 11.76 12.50
C SER A 102 -1.28 12.93 13.47
N GLY A 103 -2.40 13.49 13.95
CA GLY A 103 -2.39 14.54 14.98
C GLY A 103 -2.30 14.02 16.41
N LEU A 104 -2.46 12.72 16.63
CA LEU A 104 -2.52 12.08 17.95
C LEU A 104 -1.22 11.36 18.30
N ILE A 105 -0.36 11.11 17.33
CA ILE A 105 0.93 10.43 17.48
C ILE A 105 2.09 11.43 17.29
N LYS A 106 3.24 11.12 17.87
CA LYS A 106 4.48 11.89 17.68
C LYS A 106 5.37 11.33 16.60
N THR A 107 5.23 10.02 16.32
CA THR A 107 6.01 9.31 15.29
C THR A 107 5.69 9.87 13.91
N PRO A 108 6.69 10.24 13.11
CA PRO A 108 6.46 10.68 11.74
C PRO A 108 5.70 9.64 10.92
N LEU A 109 4.74 10.12 10.11
CA LEU A 109 3.92 9.28 9.23
C LEU A 109 4.19 9.68 7.78
N ILE A 110 4.79 8.78 7.00
CA ILE A 110 4.87 8.89 5.54
C ILE A 110 3.69 8.11 4.93
N THR A 111 3.05 8.68 3.92
CA THR A 111 1.96 8.00 3.20
C THR A 111 2.27 7.91 1.72
N THR A 112 2.38 6.68 1.20
CA THR A 112 2.39 6.45 -0.24
C THR A 112 0.96 6.46 -0.76
N ILE A 113 0.68 7.42 -1.65
CA ILE A 113 -0.63 7.54 -2.32
C ILE A 113 -0.58 6.69 -3.59
N HIS A 114 -1.25 5.53 -3.56
CA HIS A 114 -1.31 4.61 -4.70
C HIS A 114 -2.34 5.04 -5.77
N GLY A 115 -3.22 5.95 -5.44
CA GLY A 115 -4.25 6.51 -6.30
C GLY A 115 -5.36 7.12 -5.47
N PHE A 116 -6.25 7.80 -6.13
CA PHE A 116 -7.45 8.35 -5.50
C PHE A 116 -8.66 7.53 -5.96
N SER A 117 -9.25 6.78 -5.05
CA SER A 117 -10.47 5.98 -5.32
C SER A 117 -11.68 6.89 -5.63
N SER A 118 -11.63 8.13 -5.15
CA SER A 118 -12.65 9.16 -5.38
C SER A 118 -12.07 10.53 -5.05
N GLU A 119 -12.50 11.57 -5.74
CA GLU A 119 -12.15 12.95 -5.37
C GLU A 119 -12.67 13.35 -3.96
N LYS A 120 -13.67 12.64 -3.46
CA LYS A 120 -14.23 12.90 -2.13
C LYS A 120 -13.23 12.68 -1.00
N ILE A 121 -12.29 11.73 -1.15
CA ILE A 121 -11.27 11.44 -0.13
C ILE A 121 -10.21 12.54 -0.02
N LEU A 122 -10.09 13.40 -1.04
CA LEU A 122 -9.15 14.53 -1.03
C LEU A 122 -9.36 15.47 0.16
N ALA A 123 -10.57 15.56 0.69
CA ALA A 123 -10.85 16.36 1.88
C ALA A 123 -9.99 15.94 3.09
N VAL A 124 -9.74 14.62 3.25
CA VAL A 124 -8.88 14.08 4.30
C VAL A 124 -7.42 14.39 4.01
N TYR A 125 -6.94 14.12 2.80
CA TYR A 125 -5.56 14.43 2.42
C TYR A 125 -5.23 15.91 2.57
N LYS A 126 -6.14 16.80 2.15
CA LYS A 126 -5.98 18.27 2.31
C LYS A 126 -5.90 18.67 3.78
N LYS A 127 -6.75 18.11 4.63
CA LYS A 127 -6.74 18.38 6.08
C LYS A 127 -5.41 18.03 6.73
N TYR A 128 -4.79 16.94 6.32
CA TYR A 128 -3.54 16.42 6.91
C TYR A 128 -2.30 16.70 6.04
N ASN A 129 -2.39 17.61 5.07
CA ASN A 129 -1.33 17.87 4.10
C ASN A 129 0.04 18.18 4.74
N SER A 130 0.05 18.95 5.83
CA SER A 130 1.29 19.32 6.55
C SER A 130 1.86 18.19 7.44
N ARG A 131 1.16 17.07 7.59
CA ARG A 131 1.53 15.96 8.49
C ARG A 131 1.65 14.61 7.78
N GLY A 132 1.03 14.46 6.62
CA GLY A 132 0.93 13.18 5.92
C GLY A 132 2.18 12.77 5.16
N HIS A 133 3.13 13.71 4.95
CA HIS A 133 4.39 13.47 4.24
C HIS A 133 4.22 12.58 3.01
N TYR A 134 3.47 13.07 2.02
CA TYR A 134 3.01 12.24 0.91
C TYR A 134 4.10 11.86 -0.08
N VAL A 135 4.06 10.63 -0.54
CA VAL A 135 4.83 10.10 -1.66
C VAL A 135 3.85 9.67 -2.75
N SER A 136 4.08 10.13 -3.97
CA SER A 136 3.29 9.73 -5.15
C SER A 136 3.98 8.60 -5.89
N ILE A 137 3.20 7.69 -6.47
CA ILE A 137 3.71 6.58 -7.29
C ILE A 137 4.02 6.97 -8.75
N SER A 138 3.62 8.16 -9.17
CA SER A 138 3.97 8.73 -10.48
C SER A 138 3.70 10.23 -10.49
N ASN A 139 4.29 10.95 -11.44
CA ASN A 139 3.99 12.38 -11.62
C ASN A 139 2.54 12.61 -12.07
N ALA A 140 1.99 11.71 -12.89
CA ALA A 140 0.60 11.79 -13.36
C ALA A 140 -0.41 11.58 -12.21
N ASN A 141 -0.03 10.90 -11.15
CA ASN A 141 -0.89 10.59 -10.00
C ASN A 141 -0.88 11.70 -8.93
N ARG A 142 -0.06 12.75 -9.10
CA ARG A 142 0.00 13.86 -8.14
C ARG A 142 -1.22 14.77 -8.31
N HIS A 143 -1.88 15.04 -7.19
CA HIS A 143 -2.96 16.04 -7.16
C HIS A 143 -2.36 17.42 -6.84
N HIS A 144 -2.69 18.43 -7.64
CA HIS A 144 -2.12 19.78 -7.58
C HIS A 144 -2.31 20.50 -6.23
N SER A 145 -3.32 20.11 -5.43
CA SER A 145 -3.61 20.72 -4.12
C SER A 145 -2.91 20.04 -2.94
N LEU A 146 -2.03 19.06 -3.20
CA LEU A 146 -1.28 18.35 -2.16
C LEU A 146 0.22 18.58 -2.32
N GLU A 147 0.92 18.63 -1.19
CA GLU A 147 2.37 18.69 -1.13
C GLU A 147 2.95 17.28 -1.05
N TYR A 148 4.01 17.02 -1.81
CA TYR A 148 4.65 15.72 -1.86
C TYR A 148 6.12 15.82 -1.54
N LEU A 149 6.61 14.92 -0.70
CA LEU A 149 8.05 14.76 -0.43
C LEU A 149 8.79 14.28 -1.69
N ALA A 150 8.18 13.32 -2.39
CA ALA A 150 8.80 12.69 -3.55
C ALA A 150 7.76 12.06 -4.49
N THR A 151 8.23 11.72 -5.70
CA THR A 151 7.59 10.73 -6.57
C THR A 151 8.50 9.52 -6.64
N VAL A 152 7.99 8.36 -6.21
CA VAL A 152 8.71 7.08 -6.26
C VAL A 152 7.86 6.10 -7.07
N TYR A 153 8.34 5.75 -8.26
CA TYR A 153 7.63 4.81 -9.14
C TYR A 153 7.63 3.41 -8.54
N ASN A 154 6.52 2.70 -8.71
CA ASN A 154 6.43 1.31 -8.30
C ASN A 154 7.46 0.45 -9.02
N GLY A 155 8.22 -0.33 -8.25
CA GLY A 155 9.15 -1.32 -8.77
C GLY A 155 8.49 -2.69 -8.94
N ILE A 156 9.11 -3.53 -9.75
CA ILE A 156 8.77 -4.94 -9.88
C ILE A 156 10.02 -5.79 -9.67
N GLU A 157 9.86 -7.00 -9.15
CA GLU A 157 10.95 -7.97 -9.05
C GLU A 157 11.15 -8.64 -10.43
N THR A 158 12.12 -8.14 -11.18
CA THR A 158 12.36 -8.58 -12.57
C THR A 158 12.76 -10.04 -12.69
N ARG A 159 13.31 -10.66 -11.62
CA ARG A 159 13.67 -12.09 -11.59
C ARG A 159 12.45 -13.01 -11.71
N ASN A 160 11.24 -12.50 -11.42
CA ASN A 160 9.99 -13.23 -11.56
C ASN A 160 9.46 -13.27 -13.03
N PHE A 161 10.14 -12.61 -13.95
CA PHE A 161 9.73 -12.53 -15.35
C PHE A 161 10.78 -13.17 -16.26
N VAL A 162 10.31 -14.03 -17.15
CA VAL A 162 11.17 -14.61 -18.19
C VAL A 162 11.30 -13.58 -19.32
N PHE A 163 12.53 -13.15 -19.58
CA PHE A 163 12.79 -12.28 -20.72
C PHE A 163 12.72 -13.09 -22.02
N ASN A 164 11.94 -12.61 -23.00
CA ASN A 164 11.89 -13.16 -24.35
C ASN A 164 12.11 -12.02 -25.36
N ASP A 165 13.15 -12.12 -26.16
CA ASP A 165 13.51 -11.16 -27.19
C ASP A 165 12.98 -11.55 -28.58
N LYS A 166 12.26 -12.68 -28.67
CA LYS A 166 11.66 -13.17 -29.93
C LYS A 166 10.19 -12.82 -29.97
N PRO A 167 9.78 -11.85 -30.82
CA PRO A 167 8.37 -11.52 -30.97
C PRO A 167 7.64 -12.70 -31.65
N GLU A 168 6.38 -12.84 -31.29
CA GLU A 168 5.43 -13.79 -31.88
C GLU A 168 4.29 -13.03 -32.57
N ASP A 169 3.50 -13.72 -33.39
CA ASP A 169 2.43 -13.10 -34.20
C ASP A 169 1.12 -12.93 -33.38
N TYR A 170 1.21 -12.30 -32.23
CA TYR A 170 0.01 -11.95 -31.46
C TYR A 170 0.15 -10.60 -30.77
N LEU A 171 -0.99 -10.00 -30.44
CA LEU A 171 -1.08 -8.80 -29.62
C LEU A 171 -1.45 -9.18 -28.20
N VAL A 172 -0.78 -8.58 -27.21
CA VAL A 172 -1.07 -8.79 -25.80
C VAL A 172 -1.71 -7.54 -25.22
N PHE A 173 -2.89 -7.71 -24.64
CA PHE A 173 -3.47 -6.74 -23.71
C PHE A 173 -3.20 -7.18 -22.28
N PHE A 174 -2.47 -6.36 -21.54
CA PHE A 174 -2.13 -6.66 -20.15
C PHE A 174 -2.81 -5.66 -19.20
N GLY A 175 -3.74 -6.17 -18.39
CA GLY A 175 -4.44 -5.35 -17.41
C GLY A 175 -5.73 -6.00 -16.92
N ARG A 176 -6.31 -5.37 -15.89
CA ARG A 176 -7.65 -5.75 -15.40
C ARG A 176 -8.68 -5.46 -16.51
N ILE A 177 -9.62 -6.37 -16.74
CA ILE A 177 -10.76 -6.13 -17.65
C ILE A 177 -11.71 -5.15 -16.96
N HIS A 178 -11.57 -3.88 -17.30
CA HIS A 178 -12.33 -2.78 -16.73
C HIS A 178 -12.35 -1.62 -17.71
N PRO A 179 -13.43 -0.80 -17.79
CA PRO A 179 -13.53 0.32 -18.74
C PRO A 179 -12.35 1.30 -18.69
N ASP A 180 -11.82 1.58 -17.48
CA ASP A 180 -10.67 2.48 -17.30
C ASP A 180 -9.34 1.96 -17.91
N LYS A 181 -9.29 0.70 -18.33
CA LYS A 181 -8.13 0.07 -18.98
C LYS A 181 -8.23 0.00 -20.51
N GLY A 182 -9.37 0.43 -21.06
CA GLY A 182 -9.55 0.49 -22.51
C GLY A 182 -9.54 -0.88 -23.18
N THR A 183 -10.02 -1.95 -22.51
CA THR A 183 -10.01 -3.30 -23.10
C THR A 183 -10.87 -3.38 -24.36
N ALA A 184 -12.02 -2.70 -24.40
CA ALA A 184 -12.90 -2.67 -25.57
C ALA A 184 -12.25 -1.93 -26.74
N GLU A 185 -11.58 -0.82 -26.47
CA GLU A 185 -10.86 -0.02 -27.45
C GLU A 185 -9.63 -0.77 -28.01
N ALA A 186 -9.01 -1.63 -27.21
CA ALA A 186 -7.86 -2.43 -27.68
C ALA A 186 -8.25 -3.57 -28.62
N ILE A 187 -9.53 -3.98 -28.66
CA ILE A 187 -10.06 -5.04 -29.55
C ILE A 187 -10.54 -4.46 -30.89
N GLN A 188 -10.91 -3.19 -30.97
CA GLN A 188 -11.35 -2.49 -32.17
C GLN A 188 -10.17 -2.13 -33.09
#